data_e3ad12693423da31e06ca578cfe8d76d
#
_entry.id   e3ad12693423da31e06ca578cfe8d76d
#
_cell.length_a   1.000
_cell.length_b   1.000
_cell.length_c   1.000
_cell.angle_alpha   90.00
_cell.angle_beta   90.00
_cell.angle_gamma   90.00
#
_symmetry.space_group_name_H-M   'P 1'
#
loop_
_entity.id
_entity.type
_entity.pdbx_description
1 polymer ?
#
loop_
_entity_poly.entity_id
_entity_poly.type
_entity_poly.pdbx_seq_one_letter_code
_entity_poly.pdbx_strand_id
1 'polypeptide(L)'
;MGCVLVNDRRILSTGYNGFPKSISDDLSRYNDRDFKISITVHAEKNAILNAAKNGTKVEGSTLYVTFPPCSQCASAVIQAGVATVVCPNPIFAPERWVESFLAASNLFCEAGVKVLYYSDADLCLTETAPSVEPTG
;
A
#
# COMPACT_ATOMS: atom_id res chain seq x y z
N MET A 1 -7.34 1.08 0.88
CA MET A 1 -6.01 0.61 0.47
C MET A 1 -5.49 -0.37 1.50
N GLY A 2 -4.82 -1.40 1.03
CA GLY A 2 -4.25 -2.44 1.87
C GLY A 2 -2.91 -2.93 1.34
N CYS A 3 -2.11 -3.53 2.21
CA CYS A 3 -0.87 -4.18 1.82
C CYS A 3 -0.54 -5.37 2.72
N VAL A 4 0.36 -6.21 2.23
CA VAL A 4 0.94 -7.33 2.96
C VAL A 4 2.44 -7.37 2.76
N LEU A 5 3.17 -7.67 3.82
CA LEU A 5 4.60 -7.98 3.79
C LEU A 5 4.77 -9.49 3.82
N VAL A 6 5.54 -10.00 2.86
CA VAL A 6 5.71 -11.46 2.65
C VAL A 6 7.20 -11.79 2.56
N ASN A 7 7.59 -12.88 3.19
CA ASN A 7 8.89 -13.49 3.01
C ASN A 7 8.76 -15.03 3.04
N ASP A 8 9.44 -15.72 2.13
CA ASP A 8 9.39 -17.18 2.01
C ASP A 8 7.95 -17.75 1.99
N ARG A 9 7.05 -17.11 1.22
CA ARG A 9 5.62 -17.47 1.10
C ARG A 9 4.82 -17.35 2.42
N ARG A 10 5.36 -16.62 3.39
CA ARG A 10 4.70 -16.36 4.67
C ARG A 10 4.31 -14.89 4.73
N ILE A 11 3.09 -14.61 5.14
CA ILE A 11 2.66 -13.26 5.48
C ILE A 11 3.28 -12.91 6.83
N LEU A 12 4.11 -11.87 6.83
CA LEU A 12 4.77 -11.36 8.03
C LEU A 12 3.90 -10.33 8.76
N SER A 13 3.22 -9.50 7.99
CA SER A 13 2.39 -8.42 8.49
C SER A 13 1.42 -7.95 7.43
N THR A 14 0.35 -7.31 7.88
CA THR A 14 -0.65 -6.68 7.03
C THR A 14 -0.86 -5.23 7.46
N GLY A 15 -1.35 -4.40 6.56
CA GLY A 15 -1.70 -3.03 6.84
C GLY A 15 -2.85 -2.53 5.96
N TYR A 16 -3.57 -1.56 6.47
CA TYR A 16 -4.61 -0.82 5.74
C TYR A 16 -4.58 0.64 6.17
N ASN A 17 -5.14 1.51 5.33
CA ASN A 17 -5.25 2.94 5.67
C ASN A 17 -6.23 3.12 6.82
N GLY A 18 -5.82 3.84 7.84
CA GLY A 18 -6.67 4.12 8.98
C GLY A 18 -6.11 5.18 9.91
N PHE A 19 -6.94 5.66 10.82
CA PHE A 19 -6.49 6.52 11.90
C PHE A 19 -5.63 5.73 12.90
N PRO A 20 -4.74 6.40 13.63
CA PRO A 20 -3.95 5.75 14.66
C PRO A 20 -4.82 5.02 15.68
N LYS A 21 -4.27 3.96 16.25
CA LYS A 21 -4.95 3.18 17.29
C LYS A 21 -5.49 4.07 18.41
N SER A 22 -6.71 3.81 18.83
CA SER A 22 -7.43 4.52 19.91
C SER A 22 -7.81 5.97 19.58
N ILE A 23 -7.62 6.42 18.35
CA ILE A 23 -8.16 7.68 17.88
C ILE A 23 -9.57 7.43 17.32
N SER A 24 -10.54 8.24 17.79
CA SER A 24 -11.91 8.13 17.27
C SER A 24 -11.97 8.41 15.78
N ASP A 25 -12.66 7.53 15.04
CA ASP A 25 -12.86 7.67 13.60
C ASP A 25 -14.32 8.04 13.29
N ASP A 26 -14.83 9.03 13.99
CA ASP A 26 -16.15 9.58 13.74
C ASP A 26 -16.24 10.33 12.40
N LEU A 27 -17.48 10.48 11.91
CA LEU A 27 -17.73 11.07 10.60
C LEU A 27 -17.24 12.52 10.48
N SER A 28 -17.22 13.29 11.56
CA SER A 28 -16.77 14.68 11.52
C SER A 28 -15.29 14.77 11.13
N ARG A 29 -14.48 13.87 11.63
CA ARG A 29 -13.05 13.77 11.30
C ARG A 29 -12.81 13.25 9.89
N TYR A 30 -13.64 12.32 9.42
CA TYR A 30 -13.57 11.85 8.03
C TYR A 30 -13.94 12.92 7.02
N ASN A 31 -14.87 13.81 7.37
CA ASN A 31 -15.32 14.90 6.52
C ASN A 31 -14.34 16.10 6.51
N ASP A 32 -13.52 16.25 7.54
CA ASP A 32 -12.41 17.19 7.54
C ASP A 32 -11.23 16.59 6.77
N ARG A 33 -11.11 17.00 5.51
CA ARG A 33 -10.10 16.45 4.59
C ARG A 33 -8.68 16.69 5.08
N ASP A 34 -8.38 17.89 5.55
CA ASP A 34 -7.02 18.27 5.95
C ASP A 34 -6.62 17.53 7.23
N PHE A 35 -7.53 17.45 8.20
CA PHE A 35 -7.32 16.67 9.40
C PHE A 35 -7.12 15.19 9.07
N LYS A 36 -8.01 14.61 8.26
CA LYS A 36 -7.92 13.21 7.81
C LYS A 36 -6.57 12.89 7.17
N ILE A 37 -6.10 13.74 6.24
CA ILE A 37 -4.82 13.53 5.56
C ILE A 37 -3.66 13.59 6.55
N SER A 38 -3.72 14.51 7.52
CA SER A 38 -2.63 14.72 8.48
C SER A 38 -2.40 13.55 9.44
N ILE A 39 -3.46 12.80 9.78
CA ILE A 39 -3.39 11.72 10.78
C ILE A 39 -3.51 10.31 10.21
N THR A 40 -3.92 10.15 8.94
CA THR A 40 -4.06 8.82 8.35
C THR A 40 -2.72 8.12 8.26
N VAL A 41 -2.64 6.94 8.86
CA VAL A 41 -1.51 6.02 8.66
C VAL A 41 -1.79 5.22 7.41
N HIS A 42 -0.93 5.35 6.40
CA HIS A 42 -1.07 4.60 5.15
C HIS A 42 -0.81 3.10 5.37
N ALA A 43 -1.37 2.27 4.50
CA ALA A 43 -1.30 0.82 4.60
C ALA A 43 0.15 0.30 4.77
N GLU A 44 1.09 0.85 4.00
CA GLU A 44 2.49 0.43 4.03
C GLU A 44 3.15 0.72 5.38
N LYS A 45 3.00 1.94 5.89
CA LYS A 45 3.48 2.30 7.22
C LYS A 45 2.82 1.46 8.30
N ASN A 46 1.52 1.20 8.16
CA ASN A 46 0.77 0.40 9.12
C ASN A 46 1.28 -1.04 9.17
N ALA A 47 1.57 -1.66 8.01
CA ALA A 47 2.17 -2.99 7.97
C ALA A 47 3.55 -3.04 8.65
N ILE A 48 4.40 -2.05 8.41
CA ILE A 48 5.73 -1.94 9.05
C ILE A 48 5.59 -1.76 10.56
N LEU A 49 4.70 -0.88 11.01
CA LEU A 49 4.47 -0.63 12.44
C LEU A 49 3.84 -1.84 13.14
N ASN A 50 2.93 -2.57 12.47
CA ASN A 50 2.38 -3.81 13.01
C ASN A 50 3.47 -4.90 13.16
N ALA A 51 4.36 -5.02 12.19
CA ALA A 51 5.50 -5.92 12.29
C ALA A 51 6.41 -5.54 13.47
N ALA A 52 6.76 -4.25 13.58
CA ALA A 52 7.59 -3.75 14.67
C ALA A 52 6.96 -4.01 16.04
N LYS A 53 5.67 -3.75 16.17
CA LYS A 53 4.92 -3.99 17.41
C LYS A 53 4.94 -5.47 17.84
N ASN A 54 4.95 -6.38 16.87
CA ASN A 54 4.95 -7.82 17.11
C ASN A 54 6.37 -8.42 17.14
N GLY A 55 7.41 -7.61 17.00
CA GLY A 55 8.80 -8.08 16.95
C GLY A 55 9.13 -8.90 15.70
N THR A 56 8.41 -8.67 14.60
CA THR A 56 8.60 -9.39 13.34
C THR A 56 9.58 -8.66 12.43
N LYS A 57 10.66 -9.34 12.04
CA LYS A 57 11.65 -8.82 11.10
C LYS A 57 11.05 -8.76 9.68
N VAL A 58 11.16 -7.61 9.01
CA VAL A 58 10.66 -7.41 7.65
C VAL A 58 11.75 -7.19 6.61
N GLU A 59 13.00 -7.09 7.03
CA GLU A 59 14.14 -6.93 6.13
C GLU A 59 14.21 -8.07 5.10
N GLY A 60 14.42 -7.73 3.84
CA GLY A 60 14.45 -8.68 2.73
C GLY A 60 13.09 -9.14 2.23
N SER A 61 11.99 -8.65 2.82
CA SER A 61 10.64 -9.02 2.41
C SER A 61 10.18 -8.37 1.10
N THR A 62 9.05 -8.84 0.60
CA THR A 62 8.30 -8.23 -0.50
C THR A 62 7.04 -7.57 0.04
N LEU A 63 6.82 -6.32 -0.33
CA LEU A 63 5.60 -5.57 -0.05
C LEU A 63 4.66 -5.66 -1.25
N TYR A 64 3.47 -6.21 -1.05
CA TYR A 64 2.37 -6.16 -2.02
C TYR A 64 1.37 -5.11 -1.57
N VAL A 65 1.06 -4.15 -2.41
CA VAL A 65 0.18 -3.03 -2.06
C VAL A 65 -0.80 -2.73 -3.18
N THR A 66 -2.01 -2.32 -2.81
CA THR A 66 -3.12 -2.10 -3.75
C THR A 66 -3.10 -0.73 -4.43
N PHE A 67 -2.14 0.13 -4.06
CA PHE A 67 -1.95 1.46 -4.64
C PHE A 67 -0.46 1.81 -4.62
N PRO A 68 0.08 2.58 -5.58
CA PRO A 68 1.49 2.94 -5.57
C PRO A 68 1.88 3.66 -4.28
N PRO A 69 3.01 3.32 -3.63
CA PRO A 69 3.47 4.02 -2.44
C PRO A 69 3.78 5.49 -2.71
N CYS A 70 3.35 6.38 -1.83
CA CYS A 70 3.78 7.77 -1.87
C CYS A 70 5.23 7.91 -1.38
N SER A 71 5.84 9.08 -1.58
CA SER A 71 7.23 9.34 -1.18
C SER A 71 7.50 9.10 0.30
N GLN A 72 6.55 9.44 1.16
CA GLN A 72 6.64 9.21 2.61
C GLN A 72 6.61 7.72 2.99
N CYS A 73 5.79 6.93 2.28
CA CYS A 73 5.76 5.49 2.48
C CYS A 73 7.00 4.83 1.89
N ALA A 74 7.47 5.28 0.72
CA ALA A 74 8.70 4.78 0.11
C ALA A 74 9.90 4.92 1.07
N SER A 75 10.06 6.07 1.71
CA SER A 75 11.12 6.28 2.71
C SER A 75 11.04 5.27 3.86
N ALA A 76 9.84 5.00 4.38
CA ALA A 76 9.64 4.03 5.46
C ALA A 76 9.92 2.59 4.99
N VAL A 77 9.48 2.23 3.80
CA VAL A 77 9.68 0.91 3.19
C VAL A 77 11.17 0.63 2.97
N ILE A 78 11.91 1.61 2.45
CA ILE A 78 13.36 1.51 2.26
C ILE A 78 14.06 1.34 3.61
N GLN A 79 13.73 2.18 4.58
CA GLN A 79 14.37 2.16 5.90
C GLN A 79 14.08 0.88 6.67
N ALA A 80 12.93 0.24 6.44
CA ALA A 80 12.60 -1.07 7.00
C ALA A 80 13.34 -2.25 6.35
N GLY A 81 14.07 -2.01 5.26
CA GLY A 81 14.85 -3.03 4.57
C GLY A 81 14.03 -3.93 3.64
N VAL A 82 12.85 -3.50 3.19
CA VAL A 82 12.04 -4.22 2.20
C VAL A 82 12.82 -4.30 0.89
N ALA A 83 12.92 -5.47 0.30
CA ALA A 83 13.71 -5.71 -0.90
C ALA A 83 12.94 -5.48 -2.21
N THR A 84 11.64 -5.75 -2.21
CA THR A 84 10.79 -5.68 -3.40
C THR A 84 9.44 -5.07 -3.08
N VAL A 85 8.95 -4.22 -3.96
CA VAL A 85 7.60 -3.65 -3.92
C VAL A 85 6.83 -4.10 -5.15
N VAL A 86 5.64 -4.62 -4.95
CA VAL A 86 4.70 -5.02 -6.00
C VAL A 86 3.44 -4.16 -5.88
N CYS A 87 3.18 -3.33 -6.86
CA CYS A 87 2.10 -2.34 -6.83
C CYS A 87 1.51 -2.11 -8.23
N PRO A 88 0.33 -1.48 -8.34
CA PRO A 88 -0.20 -1.05 -9.63
C PRO A 88 0.71 -0.04 -10.31
N ASN A 89 0.65 0.03 -11.63
CA ASN A 89 1.42 1.02 -12.37
C ASN A 89 0.92 2.44 -12.06
N PRO A 90 1.80 3.36 -11.60
CA PRO A 90 1.42 4.71 -11.21
C PRO A 90 0.86 5.58 -12.35
N ILE A 91 1.05 5.21 -13.61
CA ILE A 91 0.49 5.97 -14.75
C ILE A 91 -1.05 6.04 -14.73
N PHE A 92 -1.70 5.11 -14.05
CA PHE A 92 -3.16 5.09 -13.89
C PHE A 92 -3.64 5.83 -12.65
N ALA A 93 -2.72 6.43 -11.89
CA ALA A 93 -3.05 7.14 -10.67
C ALA A 93 -3.55 8.57 -10.96
N PRO A 94 -4.36 9.17 -10.07
CA PRO A 94 -4.78 10.56 -10.21
C PRO A 94 -3.61 11.53 -10.29
N GLU A 95 -3.70 12.56 -11.14
CA GLU A 95 -2.66 13.54 -11.41
C GLU A 95 -2.06 14.15 -10.14
N ARG A 96 -2.88 14.42 -9.12
CA ARG A 96 -2.43 14.99 -7.82
C ARG A 96 -1.38 14.14 -7.08
N TRP A 97 -1.20 12.88 -7.46
CA TRP A 97 -0.23 11.96 -6.86
C TRP A 97 1.04 11.77 -7.66
N VAL A 98 1.07 12.23 -8.93
CA VAL A 98 2.16 11.97 -9.88
C VAL A 98 3.51 12.38 -9.32
N GLU A 99 3.62 13.59 -8.77
CA GLU A 99 4.88 14.09 -8.20
C GLU A 99 5.38 13.18 -7.06
N SER A 100 4.50 12.79 -6.16
CA SER A 100 4.84 11.91 -5.03
C SER A 100 5.27 10.53 -5.49
N PHE A 101 4.64 9.98 -6.52
CA PHE A 101 4.99 8.66 -7.07
C PHE A 101 6.30 8.69 -7.86
N LEU A 102 6.59 9.77 -8.58
CA LEU A 102 7.88 9.95 -9.22
C LEU A 102 9.01 10.03 -8.19
N ALA A 103 8.79 10.79 -7.12
CA ALA A 103 9.74 10.86 -6.02
C ALA A 103 9.95 9.46 -5.36
N ALA A 104 8.88 8.72 -5.12
CA ALA A 104 8.97 7.36 -4.59
C ALA A 104 9.76 6.42 -5.52
N SER A 105 9.48 6.46 -6.82
CA SER A 105 10.18 5.65 -7.82
C SER A 105 11.69 5.96 -7.85
N ASN A 106 12.06 7.23 -7.77
CA ASN A 106 13.46 7.64 -7.71
C ASN A 106 14.15 7.14 -6.43
N LEU A 107 13.46 7.23 -5.28
CA LEU A 107 13.99 6.72 -4.01
C LEU A 107 14.20 5.20 -4.06
N PHE A 108 13.24 4.44 -4.59
CA PHE A 108 13.39 2.99 -4.73
C PHE A 108 14.53 2.61 -5.67
N CYS A 109 14.66 3.30 -6.80
CA CYS A 109 15.76 3.08 -7.74
C CYS A 109 17.12 3.34 -7.09
N GLU A 110 17.29 4.46 -6.41
CA GLU A 110 18.54 4.83 -5.73
C GLU A 110 18.89 3.86 -4.60
N ALA A 111 17.88 3.42 -3.83
CA ALA A 111 18.06 2.47 -2.72
C ALA A 111 18.24 1.02 -3.16
N GLY A 112 18.08 0.71 -4.46
CA GLY A 112 18.17 -0.66 -4.97
C GLY A 112 16.96 -1.54 -4.62
N VAL A 113 15.82 -0.95 -4.28
CA VAL A 113 14.57 -1.68 -4.07
C VAL A 113 13.96 -2.02 -5.43
N LYS A 114 13.68 -3.29 -5.65
CA LYS A 114 13.03 -3.75 -6.89
C LYS A 114 11.55 -3.37 -6.88
N VAL A 115 11.07 -2.76 -7.95
CA VAL A 115 9.65 -2.44 -8.11
C VAL A 115 9.08 -3.24 -9.27
N LEU A 116 8.01 -3.97 -9.03
CA LEU A 116 7.25 -4.72 -10.02
C LEU A 116 5.85 -4.13 -10.12
N TYR A 117 5.43 -3.82 -11.34
CA TYR A 117 4.08 -3.32 -11.59
C TYR A 117 3.18 -4.45 -12.07
N TYR A 118 1.94 -4.46 -11.56
CA TYR A 118 0.89 -5.35 -12.02
C TYR A 118 -0.28 -4.58 -12.61
N SER A 119 -1.04 -5.24 -13.47
CA SER A 119 -2.31 -4.76 -14.01
C SER A 119 -3.46 -5.65 -13.51
N ASP A 120 -4.69 -5.22 -13.74
CA ASP A 120 -5.87 -6.03 -13.41
C ASP A 120 -5.88 -7.38 -14.19
N ALA A 121 -5.31 -7.40 -15.38
CA ALA A 121 -5.16 -8.62 -16.17
C ALA A 121 -4.22 -9.63 -15.47
N ASP A 122 -3.15 -9.18 -14.81
CA ASP A 122 -2.24 -10.05 -14.07
C ASP A 122 -2.90 -10.70 -12.86
N LEU A 123 -3.91 -10.05 -12.30
CA LEU A 123 -4.66 -10.53 -11.14
C LEU A 123 -5.80 -11.46 -11.51
N CYS A 124 -6.04 -11.72 -12.80
CA CYS A 124 -7.20 -12.46 -13.30
C CYS A 124 -8.54 -11.90 -12.81
N LEU A 125 -8.59 -10.60 -12.55
CA LEU A 125 -9.80 -9.89 -12.14
C LEU A 125 -10.63 -9.47 -13.37
N THR A 126 -10.70 -10.32 -14.38
CA THR A 126 -11.72 -10.14 -15.42
C THR A 126 -13.06 -10.44 -14.77
N GLU A 127 -13.86 -9.42 -14.57
CA GLU A 127 -15.26 -9.57 -14.20
C GLU A 127 -15.98 -10.36 -15.28
N THR A 128 -16.04 -11.66 -15.14
CA THR A 128 -17.17 -12.41 -15.62
C THR A 128 -18.22 -12.36 -14.50
N ALA A 129 -18.91 -11.24 -14.40
CA ALA A 129 -20.19 -11.27 -13.72
C ALA A 129 -21.02 -12.34 -14.41
N PRO A 130 -21.49 -13.40 -13.72
CA PRO A 130 -22.42 -14.31 -14.33
C PRO A 130 -23.62 -13.49 -14.74
N SER A 131 -23.95 -13.51 -16.04
CA SER A 131 -25.20 -12.98 -16.54
C SER A 131 -26.33 -13.74 -15.84
N VAL A 132 -26.94 -13.13 -14.85
CA VAL A 132 -28.20 -13.62 -14.31
C VAL A 132 -29.24 -13.35 -15.40
N GLU A 133 -29.51 -14.35 -16.21
CA GLU A 133 -30.69 -14.30 -17.07
C GLU A 133 -31.93 -14.18 -16.17
N PRO A 134 -32.79 -13.20 -16.38
CA PRO A 134 -34.03 -13.16 -15.65
C PRO A 134 -34.86 -14.38 -16.04
N THR A 135 -34.96 -15.33 -15.13
CA THR A 135 -35.97 -16.39 -15.27
C THR A 135 -37.30 -15.73 -15.13
N GLY A 136 -38.02 -15.72 -16.26
CA GLY A 136 -39.39 -15.26 -16.36
C GLY A 136 -40.37 -16.03 -15.48
#